data_3e26eca5bf4a3b2d4291fb416fcb09ab
#
_entry.id   3e26eca5bf4a3b2d4291fb416fcb09ab
#
_cell.length_a   1.000
_cell.length_b   1.000
_cell.length_c   1.000
_cell.angle_alpha   90.00
_cell.angle_beta   90.00
_cell.angle_gamma   90.00
#
_symmetry.space_group_name_H-M   'P 1'
#
loop_
_entity.id
_entity.type
_entity.pdbx_description
1 polymer ?
#
loop_
_entity_poly.entity_id
_entity_poly.type
_entity_poly.pdbx_seq_one_letter_code
_entity_poly.pdbx_strand_id
1 'polypeptide(L)'
;MDSQLTLTQQALQARANAYVPYSGFAVGAALVAEDGRTFYGCNVENASYSMTICAERSAVFSAVAAGVTRFRKLAIVGGKTDEEAAQVPCLPCGACLQVLAEFCPPDFPILLTDGVHLLGEFLPAQFRL
;
A
#
# COMPACT_ATOMS: atom_id res chain seq x y z
N MET A 1 -9.94 -16.19 5.19
CA MET A 1 -9.25 -15.59 4.04
C MET A 1 -9.15 -16.62 2.92
N ASP A 2 -9.41 -16.23 1.73
CA ASP A 2 -9.27 -17.12 0.59
C ASP A 2 -7.80 -17.14 0.13
N SER A 3 -7.12 -18.26 0.38
CA SER A 3 -5.70 -18.43 0.04
C SER A 3 -5.47 -18.44 -1.48
N GLN A 4 -6.52 -18.57 -2.30
CA GLN A 4 -6.42 -18.56 -3.75
C GLN A 4 -6.39 -17.15 -4.34
N LEU A 5 -6.71 -16.12 -3.55
CA LEU A 5 -6.64 -14.74 -4.01
C LEU A 5 -5.18 -14.30 -4.18
N THR A 6 -4.90 -13.63 -5.29
CA THR A 6 -3.60 -12.98 -5.46
C THR A 6 -3.48 -11.83 -4.48
N LEU A 7 -2.26 -11.38 -4.24
CA LEU A 7 -2.04 -10.24 -3.34
C LEU A 7 -2.72 -8.97 -3.87
N THR A 8 -2.70 -8.78 -5.18
CA THR A 8 -3.39 -7.65 -5.82
C THR A 8 -4.90 -7.72 -5.59
N GLN A 9 -5.49 -8.91 -5.68
CA GLN A 9 -6.91 -9.10 -5.38
C GLN A 9 -7.23 -8.82 -3.91
N GLN A 10 -6.33 -9.19 -3.00
CA GLN A 10 -6.49 -8.89 -1.58
C GLN A 10 -6.42 -7.37 -1.32
N ALA A 11 -5.52 -6.67 -2.00
CA ALA A 11 -5.47 -5.21 -1.93
C ALA A 11 -6.77 -4.58 -2.46
N LEU A 12 -7.33 -5.16 -3.52
CA LEU A 12 -8.60 -4.69 -4.08
C LEU A 12 -9.76 -4.85 -3.07
N GLN A 13 -9.77 -5.94 -2.30
CA GLN A 13 -10.74 -6.11 -1.22
C GLN A 13 -10.57 -5.07 -0.11
N ALA A 14 -9.33 -4.79 0.28
CA ALA A 14 -9.05 -3.77 1.29
C ALA A 14 -9.53 -2.38 0.84
N ARG A 15 -9.43 -2.10 -0.44
CA ARG A 15 -9.88 -0.84 -1.06
C ARG A 15 -11.37 -0.57 -0.78
N ALA A 16 -12.19 -1.60 -0.66
CA ALA A 16 -13.63 -1.44 -0.46
C ALA A 16 -13.98 -0.68 0.84
N ASN A 17 -13.07 -0.65 1.80
CA ASN A 17 -13.27 0.05 3.07
C ASN A 17 -12.69 1.47 3.09
N ALA A 18 -12.12 1.94 2.00
CA ALA A 18 -11.53 3.28 1.93
C ALA A 18 -12.58 4.36 2.22
N TYR A 19 -12.16 5.37 2.96
CA TYR A 19 -13.00 6.51 3.29
C TYR A 19 -12.54 7.71 2.48
N VAL A 20 -13.23 8.00 1.38
CA VAL A 20 -12.76 8.98 0.39
C VAL A 20 -13.89 9.96 -0.03
N PRO A 21 -14.52 10.67 0.94
CA PRO A 21 -15.65 11.53 0.63
C PRO A 21 -15.27 12.75 -0.21
N TYR A 22 -14.00 13.10 -0.29
CA TYR A 22 -13.54 14.30 -0.99
C TYR A 22 -13.07 13.98 -2.41
N SER A 23 -12.18 13.01 -2.57
CA SER A 23 -11.61 12.69 -3.88
C SER A 23 -12.39 11.63 -4.65
N GLY A 24 -13.04 10.72 -3.96
CA GLY A 24 -13.62 9.53 -4.58
C GLY A 24 -12.58 8.53 -5.08
N PHE A 25 -11.29 8.78 -4.84
CA PHE A 25 -10.19 7.92 -5.29
C PHE A 25 -9.81 6.96 -4.18
N ALA A 26 -10.35 5.75 -4.22
CA ALA A 26 -10.16 4.75 -3.19
C ALA A 26 -8.93 3.88 -3.50
N VAL A 27 -8.08 3.68 -2.50
CA VAL A 27 -6.85 2.90 -2.59
C VAL A 27 -6.86 1.80 -1.55
N GLY A 28 -6.39 0.63 -1.94
CA GLY A 28 -6.18 -0.49 -1.03
C GLY A 28 -4.75 -0.99 -1.11
N ALA A 29 -4.25 -1.49 0.02
CA ALA A 29 -2.91 -2.05 0.11
C ALA A 29 -2.94 -3.37 0.87
N ALA A 30 -2.09 -4.30 0.44
CA ALA A 30 -1.88 -5.57 1.11
C ALA A 30 -0.36 -5.76 1.31
N LEU A 31 0.06 -5.78 2.56
CA LEU A 31 1.46 -5.84 2.96
C LEU A 31 1.74 -7.22 3.57
N VAL A 32 2.65 -7.96 2.97
CA VAL A 32 3.04 -9.29 3.45
C VAL A 32 4.28 -9.16 4.33
N ALA A 33 4.16 -9.64 5.57
CA ALA A 33 5.28 -9.71 6.51
C ALA A 33 6.17 -10.91 6.20
N GLU A 34 7.40 -10.90 6.71
CA GLU A 34 8.32 -12.03 6.53
C GLU A 34 7.79 -13.32 7.14
N ASP A 35 6.98 -13.23 8.21
CA ASP A 35 6.38 -14.40 8.85
C ASP A 35 5.15 -14.95 8.10
N GLY A 36 4.78 -14.33 6.99
CA GLY A 36 3.68 -14.78 6.14
C GLY A 36 2.34 -14.11 6.43
N ARG A 37 2.21 -13.34 7.51
CA ARG A 37 0.97 -12.60 7.78
C ARG A 37 0.79 -11.48 6.76
N THR A 38 -0.48 -11.18 6.43
CA THR A 38 -0.80 -10.05 5.56
C THR A 38 -1.54 -8.98 6.35
N PHE A 39 -1.10 -7.74 6.20
CA PHE A 39 -1.73 -6.58 6.82
C PHE A 39 -2.33 -5.72 5.71
N TYR A 40 -3.52 -5.20 5.97
CA TYR A 40 -4.29 -4.46 5.00
C TYR A 40 -4.38 -2.99 5.37
N GLY A 41 -4.46 -2.16 4.36
CA GLY A 41 -4.69 -0.75 4.53
C GLY A 41 -5.60 -0.19 3.44
N CYS A 42 -6.24 0.91 3.74
CA CYS A 42 -7.00 1.70 2.78
C CYS A 42 -6.76 3.17 3.09
N ASN A 43 -7.01 4.04 2.12
CA ASN A 43 -6.85 5.46 2.39
C ASN A 43 -8.04 5.99 3.17
N VAL A 44 -7.75 6.92 4.08
CA VAL A 44 -8.74 7.57 4.94
C VAL A 44 -8.52 9.07 4.83
N GLU A 45 -9.46 9.74 4.20
CA GLU A 45 -9.39 11.18 3.99
C GLU A 45 -9.95 11.95 5.18
N ASN A 46 -9.50 13.18 5.30
CA ASN A 46 -9.92 14.08 6.35
C ASN A 46 -10.17 15.46 5.75
N ALA A 47 -11.11 16.20 6.32
CA ALA A 47 -11.36 17.57 5.92
C ALA A 47 -10.09 18.43 6.08
N SER A 48 -9.25 18.11 7.04
CA SER A 48 -7.88 18.62 7.13
C SER A 48 -6.99 17.71 6.31
N TYR A 49 -6.69 18.09 5.08
CA TYR A 49 -5.99 17.21 4.13
C TYR A 49 -4.66 16.68 4.65
N SER A 50 -3.93 17.45 5.45
CA SER A 50 -2.67 16.99 6.03
C SER A 50 -2.84 15.80 6.97
N MET A 51 -4.06 15.54 7.45
CA MET A 51 -4.37 14.40 8.31
C MET A 51 -4.77 13.15 7.50
N THR A 52 -4.97 13.28 6.21
CA THR A 52 -5.27 12.14 5.34
C THR A 52 -4.14 11.12 5.38
N ILE A 53 -4.49 9.84 5.48
CA ILE A 53 -3.52 8.75 5.47
C ILE A 53 -3.69 7.91 4.20
N CYS A 54 -2.57 7.54 3.57
CA CYS A 54 -2.57 6.67 2.41
C CYS A 54 -2.72 5.21 2.83
N ALA A 55 -3.19 4.37 1.91
CA ALA A 55 -3.39 2.95 2.14
C ALA A 55 -2.09 2.24 2.55
N GLU A 56 -0.97 2.59 1.93
CA GLU A 56 0.33 1.98 2.21
C GLU A 56 0.77 2.23 3.65
N ARG A 57 0.66 3.48 4.10
CA ARG A 57 1.00 3.83 5.49
C ARG A 57 0.04 3.20 6.48
N SER A 58 -1.25 3.15 6.14
CA SER A 58 -2.25 2.47 6.97
C SER A 58 -1.86 1.00 7.18
N ALA A 59 -1.44 0.30 6.13
CA ALA A 59 -1.01 -1.09 6.21
C ALA A 59 0.27 -1.24 7.07
N VAL A 60 1.27 -0.39 6.84
CA VAL A 60 2.52 -0.41 7.61
C VAL A 60 2.25 -0.16 9.11
N PHE A 61 1.45 0.84 9.41
CA PHE A 61 1.17 1.18 10.81
C PHE A 61 0.36 0.08 11.51
N SER A 62 -0.54 -0.57 10.79
CA SER A 62 -1.26 -1.75 11.29
C SER A 62 -0.29 -2.88 11.66
N ALA A 63 0.69 -3.14 10.80
CA ALA A 63 1.70 -4.16 11.03
C ALA A 63 2.59 -3.81 12.24
N VAL A 64 3.07 -2.58 12.30
CA VAL A 64 3.92 -2.10 13.40
C VAL A 64 3.16 -2.20 14.73
N ALA A 65 1.88 -1.83 14.75
CA ALA A 65 1.04 -1.94 15.95
C ALA A 65 0.89 -3.40 16.40
N ALA A 66 1.00 -4.36 15.49
CA ALA A 66 0.99 -5.79 15.79
C ALA A 66 2.37 -6.36 16.11
N GLY A 67 3.41 -5.50 16.21
CA GLY A 67 4.77 -5.90 16.54
C GLY A 67 5.60 -6.39 15.35
N VAL A 68 5.18 -6.08 14.12
CA VAL A 68 5.83 -6.57 12.90
C VAL A 68 6.51 -5.41 12.19
N THR A 69 7.82 -5.56 11.93
CA THR A 69 8.64 -4.52 11.26
C THR A 69 9.43 -5.05 10.07
N ARG A 70 9.26 -6.33 9.71
CA ARG A 70 9.96 -6.95 8.60
C ARG A 70 8.96 -7.40 7.55
N PHE A 71 9.13 -6.90 6.33
CA PHE A 71 8.16 -7.06 5.26
C PHE A 71 8.80 -7.73 4.05
N ARG A 72 7.97 -8.48 3.32
CA ARG A 72 8.39 -9.24 2.14
C ARG A 72 7.99 -8.57 0.84
N LYS A 73 6.77 -8.05 0.76
CA LYS A 73 6.24 -7.38 -0.43
C LYS A 73 4.97 -6.62 -0.10
N LEU A 74 4.59 -5.71 -1.01
CA LEU A 74 3.42 -4.87 -0.89
C LEU A 74 2.68 -4.83 -2.22
N ALA A 75 1.35 -4.95 -2.21
CA ALA A 75 0.51 -4.70 -3.38
C ALA A 75 -0.35 -3.46 -3.14
N ILE A 76 -0.51 -2.65 -4.19
CA ILE A 76 -1.29 -1.41 -4.15
C ILE A 76 -2.24 -1.40 -5.34
N VAL A 77 -3.50 -1.08 -5.10
CA VAL A 77 -4.49 -0.81 -6.15
C VAL A 77 -5.27 0.45 -5.79
N GLY A 78 -5.64 1.23 -6.79
CA GLY A 78 -6.40 2.45 -6.54
C GLY A 78 -7.07 2.99 -7.78
N GLY A 79 -8.19 3.66 -7.58
CA GLY A 79 -8.95 4.27 -8.65
C GLY A 79 -10.32 4.74 -8.19
N LYS A 80 -10.99 5.49 -9.04
CA LYS A 80 -12.34 6.00 -8.76
C LYS A 80 -13.42 4.94 -8.93
N THR A 81 -13.12 3.90 -9.71
CA THR A 81 -14.01 2.76 -9.92
C THR A 81 -13.24 1.46 -9.68
N ASP A 82 -13.97 0.37 -9.46
CA ASP A 82 -13.35 -0.95 -9.30
C ASP A 82 -12.59 -1.36 -10.58
N GLU A 83 -13.12 -1.02 -11.74
CA GLU A 83 -12.48 -1.34 -13.01
C GLU A 83 -11.17 -0.59 -13.19
N GLU A 84 -11.14 0.71 -12.88
CA GLU A 84 -9.92 1.51 -12.94
C GLU A 84 -8.88 0.96 -11.97
N ALA A 85 -9.29 0.65 -10.73
CA ALA A 85 -8.39 0.12 -9.72
C ALA A 85 -7.78 -1.22 -10.13
N ALA A 86 -8.52 -2.04 -10.87
CA ALA A 86 -8.05 -3.35 -11.32
C ALA A 86 -7.10 -3.25 -12.52
N GLN A 87 -7.10 -2.15 -13.27
CA GLN A 87 -6.41 -2.06 -14.55
C GLN A 87 -5.33 -0.99 -14.61
N VAL A 88 -5.53 0.14 -13.92
CA VAL A 88 -4.60 1.28 -14.00
C VAL A 88 -3.64 1.24 -12.82
N PRO A 89 -2.32 1.28 -13.05
CA PRO A 89 -1.37 1.28 -11.95
C PRO A 89 -1.56 2.49 -11.04
N CYS A 90 -1.59 2.24 -9.73
CA CYS A 90 -1.66 3.28 -8.70
C CYS A 90 -0.30 3.42 -8.07
N LEU A 91 0.42 4.49 -8.41
CA LEU A 91 1.78 4.71 -7.92
C LEU A 91 1.76 5.12 -6.44
N PRO A 92 2.71 4.63 -5.64
CA PRO A 92 2.83 5.08 -4.25
C PRO A 92 3.28 6.53 -4.18
N CYS A 93 2.77 7.27 -3.18
CA CYS A 93 3.19 8.66 -2.99
C CYS A 93 4.56 8.74 -2.31
N GLY A 94 5.21 9.91 -2.41
CA GLY A 94 6.54 10.10 -1.84
C GLY A 94 6.62 9.88 -0.34
N ALA A 95 5.59 10.31 0.41
CA ALA A 95 5.53 10.09 1.86
C ALA A 95 5.46 8.59 2.20
N CYS A 96 4.70 7.82 1.44
CA CYS A 96 4.60 6.37 1.63
C CYS A 96 5.92 5.68 1.29
N LEU A 97 6.59 6.14 0.24
CA LEU A 97 7.91 5.60 -0.13
C LEU A 97 8.93 5.83 0.98
N GLN A 98 8.92 7.01 1.60
CA GLN A 98 9.82 7.31 2.72
C GLN A 98 9.52 6.42 3.93
N VAL A 99 8.24 6.19 4.24
CA VAL A 99 7.85 5.30 5.33
C VAL A 99 8.31 3.87 5.04
N LEU A 100 8.13 3.39 3.81
CA LEU A 100 8.61 2.07 3.41
C LEU A 100 10.13 1.96 3.51
N ALA A 101 10.86 3.01 3.14
CA ALA A 101 12.33 3.01 3.19
C ALA A 101 12.88 2.85 4.61
N GLU A 102 12.11 3.18 5.64
CA GLU A 102 12.52 2.94 7.03
C GLU A 102 12.66 1.45 7.32
N PHE A 103 11.80 0.62 6.72
CA PHE A 103 11.69 -0.81 7.04
C PHE A 103 12.17 -1.72 5.91
N CYS A 104 12.29 -1.22 4.68
CA CYS A 104 12.47 -2.05 3.50
C CYS A 104 13.70 -1.64 2.71
N PRO A 105 14.42 -2.61 2.10
CA PRO A 105 15.57 -2.32 1.25
C PRO A 105 15.12 -1.79 -0.12
N PRO A 106 16.05 -1.22 -0.93
CA PRO A 106 15.71 -0.73 -2.27
C PRO A 106 15.15 -1.79 -3.22
N ASP A 107 15.45 -3.07 -3.01
CA ASP A 107 14.93 -4.16 -3.84
C ASP A 107 13.59 -4.73 -3.33
N PHE A 108 12.96 -4.05 -2.39
CA PHE A 108 11.66 -4.45 -1.87
C PHE A 108 10.60 -4.43 -2.97
N PRO A 109 9.88 -5.55 -3.21
CA PRO A 109 8.92 -5.62 -4.30
C PRO A 109 7.62 -4.87 -3.97
N ILE A 110 7.19 -4.05 -4.92
CA ILE A 110 5.90 -3.35 -4.90
C ILE A 110 5.12 -3.83 -6.13
N LEU A 111 4.00 -4.52 -5.88
CA LEU A 111 3.16 -5.08 -6.92
C LEU A 111 2.07 -4.07 -7.28
N LEU A 112 2.11 -3.61 -8.52
CA LEU A 112 1.06 -2.77 -9.10
C LEU A 112 0.31 -3.59 -10.14
N THR A 113 -0.74 -3.01 -10.74
CA THR A 113 -1.55 -3.74 -11.73
C THR A 113 -0.78 -4.05 -13.01
N ASP A 114 0.30 -3.34 -13.27
CA ASP A 114 1.16 -3.56 -14.45
C ASP A 114 2.37 -4.47 -14.18
N GLY A 115 2.53 -4.95 -12.97
CA GLY A 115 3.62 -5.87 -12.63
C GLY A 115 4.37 -5.50 -11.36
N VAL A 116 5.54 -6.12 -11.20
CA VAL A 116 6.39 -5.94 -10.02
C VAL A 116 7.36 -4.79 -10.25
N HIS A 117 7.40 -3.87 -9.30
CA HIS A 117 8.35 -2.77 -9.24
C HIS A 117 9.20 -2.90 -7.99
N LEU A 118 10.30 -2.19 -7.92
CA LEU A 118 11.15 -2.17 -6.72
C LEU A 118 11.07 -0.79 -6.05
N LEU A 119 11.15 -0.77 -4.73
CA LEU A 119 11.13 0.48 -3.97
C LEU A 119 12.14 1.49 -4.52
N GLY A 120 13.34 1.04 -4.85
CA GLY A 120 14.40 1.89 -5.37
C GLY A 120 14.13 2.51 -6.74
N GLU A 121 13.19 1.95 -7.53
CA GLU A 121 12.78 2.58 -8.78
C GLU A 121 12.03 3.88 -8.53
N PHE A 122 11.21 3.92 -7.47
CA PHE A 122 10.40 5.08 -7.12
C PHE A 122 11.13 6.05 -6.19
N LEU A 123 12.06 5.54 -5.38
CA LEU A 123 12.84 6.32 -4.43
C LEU A 123 14.31 5.94 -4.56
N PRO A 124 14.98 6.42 -5.63
CA PRO A 124 16.36 6.01 -5.91
C PRO A 124 17.37 6.54 -4.89
N ALA A 125 17.11 7.69 -4.28
CA ALA A 125 17.95 8.27 -3.24
C ALA A 125 17.17 8.27 -1.92
N GLN A 126 17.47 7.30 -1.04
CA GLN A 126 16.72 7.11 0.19
C GLN A 126 17.38 7.83 1.35
N PHE A 127 16.59 8.61 2.08
CA PHE A 127 17.02 9.22 3.33
C PHE A 127 16.97 8.19 4.45
N ARG A 128 18.10 8.02 5.14
CA ARG A 128 18.24 7.17 6.33
C ARG A 128 19.11 7.88 7.37
N LEU A 129 18.80 7.68 8.63
CA LEU A 129 19.64 8.17 9.72
C LEU A 129 20.77 7.20 10.04
#